data_1951ec8c51131c4b9a441f919d10e1e3
#
_entry.id   1951ec8c51131c4b9a441f919d10e1e3
#
_cell.length_a   1.000
_cell.length_b   1.000
_cell.length_c   1.000
_cell.angle_alpha   90.00
_cell.angle_beta   90.00
_cell.angle_gamma   90.00
#
_symmetry.space_group_name_H-M   'P 1'
#
loop_
_entity.id
_entity.type
_entity.pdbx_description
1 polymer ?
#
loop_
_entity_poly.entity_id
_entity_poly.type
_entity_poly.pdbx_seq_one_letter_code
_entity_poly.pdbx_strand_id
1 'polypeptide(L)'
;KVNHEDKSLSLRAYPKEQVVIKGTGLLQTDWQAHENGIFKTIVAQPVWQLFANNAYAYPARWPNATFEDGKIWRMTEGMRSLDGGYHNQKPTGKSRLGVAYDDAFKSSSKAGFNEGDSRYTTITKKQSLAETQVDFTGAVAVLNIGHWRTWARYITEHEAGRDYFSYSTKGITVNELRKYTAYYIYGLPALDQVNEWWYDSKTNYLYYKPESKSVLDSLMLHSRKNDHMIELLRVKNIHFKDLNFFAAGYDIRYCENIIFENCRFDYPSANKYTLGHFDWFNNYNNNTNNTLSTFFRGRENKVINCIYSRSNAPIIFDSEQMSIYNCLFEDIEWDVNTNGASGSVMIGKGGSIVHSTLRRTGNSEGIRAFSEGCKIRYNRVYDAGNLQHDGSGINVGTRVQKGTYVTHNWVHDSNRQGVRFDYHGMNFFQNDGSVYGDGQFAFNVMWNTQPSQVKGDRHLISNNTVINCNYYPDPKQEKFNFSVQG
;
A
#
# COMPACT_ATOMS: atom_id res chain seq x y z
N LYS A 1 0.75 31.59 0.96
CA LYS A 1 -0.68 31.45 0.61
C LYS A 1 -0.93 32.33 -0.62
N VAL A 2 -1.37 31.73 -1.73
CA VAL A 2 -1.75 32.48 -2.93
C VAL A 2 -3.28 32.53 -2.94
N ASN A 3 -3.83 33.70 -2.69
CA ASN A 3 -5.25 33.97 -2.80
C ASN A 3 -5.44 34.78 -4.09
N HIS A 4 -5.71 34.12 -5.23
CA HIS A 4 -6.08 34.81 -6.46
C HIS A 4 -7.07 33.97 -7.24
N GLU A 5 -8.26 34.52 -7.45
CA GLU A 5 -9.35 33.83 -8.14
C GLU A 5 -9.14 33.73 -9.66
N ASP A 6 -8.36 34.61 -10.29
CA ASP A 6 -8.31 34.74 -11.76
C ASP A 6 -6.92 34.82 -12.40
N LYS A 7 -5.82 34.64 -11.64
CA LYS A 7 -4.45 34.69 -12.22
C LYS A 7 -3.85 33.30 -12.26
N SER A 8 -3.24 32.94 -13.40
CA SER A 8 -2.43 31.74 -13.51
C SER A 8 -1.08 31.92 -12.83
N LEU A 9 -0.65 30.94 -12.05
CA LEU A 9 0.66 30.87 -11.44
C LEU A 9 1.41 29.66 -11.99
N SER A 10 2.64 29.86 -12.45
CA SER A 10 3.51 28.75 -12.83
C SER A 10 4.75 28.73 -11.95
N LEU A 11 4.98 27.58 -11.28
CA LEU A 11 6.22 27.30 -10.56
C LEU A 11 6.97 26.23 -11.33
N ARG A 12 8.17 26.55 -11.79
CA ARG A 12 8.97 25.63 -12.60
C ARG A 12 10.46 25.75 -12.29
N ALA A 13 11.19 24.67 -12.55
CA ALA A 13 12.64 24.73 -12.58
C ALA A 13 13.11 25.64 -13.72
N TYR A 14 14.26 26.30 -13.54
CA TYR A 14 14.92 26.97 -14.63
C TYR A 14 15.39 25.93 -15.67
N PRO A 15 15.35 26.23 -16.97
CA PRO A 15 15.73 25.28 -18.01
C PRO A 15 17.10 24.62 -17.75
N LYS A 16 17.15 23.29 -17.80
CA LYS A 16 18.32 22.44 -17.55
C LYS A 16 18.75 22.32 -16.08
N GLU A 17 18.06 22.92 -15.14
CA GLU A 17 18.33 22.72 -13.71
C GLU A 17 17.46 21.62 -13.11
N GLN A 18 18.03 20.89 -12.16
CA GLN A 18 17.30 19.94 -11.33
C GLN A 18 16.97 20.59 -10.00
N VAL A 19 15.72 20.97 -9.82
CA VAL A 19 15.22 21.52 -8.57
C VAL A 19 14.65 20.39 -7.72
N VAL A 20 15.16 20.21 -6.50
CA VAL A 20 14.66 19.25 -5.53
C VAL A 20 14.13 19.98 -4.30
N ILE A 21 12.84 19.82 -4.03
CA ILE A 21 12.16 20.36 -2.86
C ILE A 21 12.08 19.24 -1.83
N LYS A 22 12.78 19.38 -0.69
CA LYS A 22 12.88 18.34 0.32
C LYS A 22 11.96 18.61 1.50
N GLY A 23 11.14 17.63 1.86
CA GLY A 23 10.33 17.64 3.09
C GLY A 23 11.09 17.16 4.33
N THR A 24 12.41 17.01 4.24
CA THR A 24 13.26 16.53 5.32
C THR A 24 14.06 17.64 5.98
N GLY A 25 14.45 17.43 7.23
CA GLY A 25 15.42 18.26 7.95
C GLY A 25 16.55 17.41 8.51
N LEU A 26 17.74 18.02 8.61
CA LEU A 26 18.90 17.40 9.24
C LEU A 26 18.58 17.13 10.70
N LEU A 27 18.88 15.93 11.19
CA LEU A 27 18.81 15.60 12.59
C LEU A 27 20.07 16.11 13.28
N GLN A 28 19.87 16.85 14.36
CA GLN A 28 20.93 17.15 15.31
C GLN A 28 20.94 16.04 16.33
N THR A 29 22.05 15.34 16.47
CA THR A 29 22.14 14.10 17.23
C THR A 29 23.38 14.13 18.11
N ASP A 30 23.20 13.67 19.34
CA ASP A 30 24.27 13.31 20.26
C ASP A 30 24.15 11.81 20.56
N TRP A 31 24.89 11.02 19.79
CA TRP A 31 24.77 9.58 19.78
C TRP A 31 25.46 8.92 20.96
N GLN A 32 24.72 8.20 21.75
CA GLN A 32 25.17 7.36 22.84
C GLN A 32 25.20 5.90 22.38
N ALA A 33 26.24 5.17 22.77
CA ALA A 33 26.29 3.74 22.52
C ALA A 33 25.14 3.03 23.25
N HIS A 34 24.55 2.06 22.60
CA HIS A 34 23.59 1.11 23.14
C HIS A 34 24.10 -0.31 22.88
N GLU A 35 23.36 -1.32 23.23
CA GLU A 35 23.76 -2.72 23.04
C GLU A 35 23.87 -3.13 21.55
N ASN A 36 24.60 -4.19 21.26
CA ASN A 36 24.66 -4.86 19.94
C ASN A 36 25.04 -3.94 18.77
N GLY A 37 25.89 -2.92 18.99
CA GLY A 37 26.30 -1.98 17.95
C GLY A 37 25.24 -0.98 17.55
N ILE A 38 24.15 -0.88 18.31
CA ILE A 38 23.12 0.12 18.17
C ILE A 38 23.56 1.41 18.87
N PHE A 39 23.19 2.54 18.33
CA PHE A 39 23.34 3.84 18.94
C PHE A 39 21.97 4.49 19.15
N LYS A 40 21.86 5.34 20.18
CA LYS A 40 20.61 6.07 20.45
C LYS A 40 20.87 7.53 20.69
N THR A 41 19.88 8.35 20.34
CA THR A 41 19.89 9.80 20.60
C THR A 41 18.48 10.27 20.90
N ILE A 42 18.33 11.32 21.70
CA ILE A 42 17.04 11.97 21.90
C ILE A 42 16.75 12.90 20.73
N VAL A 43 15.54 12.84 20.20
CA VAL A 43 15.09 13.74 19.13
C VAL A 43 13.92 14.60 19.58
N ALA A 44 13.90 15.85 19.13
CA ALA A 44 12.89 16.83 19.54
C ALA A 44 11.51 16.60 18.89
N GLN A 45 11.46 15.81 17.80
CA GLN A 45 10.23 15.54 17.05
C GLN A 45 10.18 14.08 16.61
N PRO A 46 8.99 13.50 16.49
CA PRO A 46 8.83 12.13 16.01
C PRO A 46 9.48 11.90 14.64
N VAL A 47 10.06 10.71 14.49
CA VAL A 47 10.67 10.27 13.22
C VAL A 47 9.76 9.27 12.56
N TRP A 48 9.28 9.59 11.34
CA TRP A 48 8.41 8.74 10.54
C TRP A 48 9.05 8.19 9.28
N GLN A 49 10.09 8.84 8.82
CA GLN A 49 11.01 8.37 7.77
C GLN A 49 12.40 8.90 8.09
N LEU A 50 13.39 8.06 7.86
CA LEU A 50 14.80 8.38 8.06
C LEU A 50 15.58 8.14 6.78
N PHE A 51 16.52 9.02 6.49
CA PHE A 51 17.39 8.94 5.33
C PHE A 51 18.83 9.18 5.77
N ALA A 52 19.71 8.25 5.41
CA ALA A 52 21.15 8.34 5.61
C ALA A 52 21.80 8.75 4.28
N ASN A 53 22.45 9.91 4.23
CA ASN A 53 23.03 10.47 2.98
C ASN A 53 22.01 10.48 1.80
N ASN A 54 20.75 10.79 2.06
CA ASN A 54 19.59 10.74 1.15
C ASN A 54 19.15 9.32 0.72
N ALA A 55 19.79 8.25 1.16
CA ALA A 55 19.29 6.88 1.00
C ALA A 55 18.27 6.55 2.08
N TYR A 56 17.23 5.78 1.74
CA TYR A 56 16.22 5.35 2.70
C TYR A 56 16.83 4.43 3.75
N ALA A 57 16.64 4.74 5.01
CA ALA A 57 16.93 3.85 6.13
C ALA A 57 15.66 3.10 6.52
N TYR A 58 15.76 1.80 6.74
CA TYR A 58 14.61 0.95 6.99
C TYR A 58 14.20 0.99 8.46
N PRO A 59 12.89 1.13 8.78
CA PRO A 59 12.43 0.83 10.13
C PRO A 59 12.77 -0.62 10.49
N ALA A 60 13.26 -0.85 11.69
CA ALA A 60 13.63 -2.17 12.18
C ALA A 60 12.48 -3.15 12.07
N ARG A 61 12.67 -4.22 11.30
CA ARG A 61 11.60 -5.15 10.91
C ARG A 61 12.03 -6.61 11.02
N TRP A 62 11.15 -7.44 11.53
CA TRP A 62 11.30 -8.89 11.46
C TRP A 62 10.11 -9.53 10.71
N PRO A 63 10.33 -10.46 9.77
CA PRO A 63 11.62 -10.76 9.11
C PRO A 63 12.17 -9.57 8.33
N ASN A 64 13.48 -9.51 8.19
CA ASN A 64 14.16 -8.47 7.42
C ASN A 64 13.72 -8.46 5.96
N ALA A 65 13.44 -7.27 5.44
CA ALA A 65 13.01 -7.09 4.06
C ALA A 65 13.36 -5.68 3.57
N THR A 66 13.88 -5.59 2.36
CA THR A 66 14.28 -4.35 1.71
C THR A 66 13.72 -4.25 0.28
N PHE A 67 13.82 -3.08 -0.34
CA PHE A 67 13.53 -2.94 -1.77
C PHE A 67 14.56 -3.66 -2.63
N GLU A 68 15.82 -3.66 -2.19
CA GLU A 68 16.95 -4.20 -2.91
C GLU A 68 16.88 -5.72 -3.03
N ASP A 69 16.48 -6.41 -1.97
CA ASP A 69 16.29 -7.86 -1.97
C ASP A 69 14.91 -8.30 -2.47
N GLY A 70 14.01 -7.36 -2.68
CA GLY A 70 12.65 -7.58 -3.16
C GLY A 70 11.72 -8.29 -2.17
N LYS A 71 12.18 -8.61 -0.96
CA LYS A 71 11.37 -9.34 0.04
C LYS A 71 10.25 -8.49 0.59
N ILE A 72 10.40 -7.17 0.56
CA ILE A 72 9.37 -6.24 1.01
C ILE A 72 8.03 -6.43 0.28
N TRP A 73 8.06 -6.98 -0.94
CA TRP A 73 6.88 -7.28 -1.76
C TRP A 73 6.34 -8.69 -1.61
N ARG A 74 6.93 -9.50 -0.72
CA ARG A 74 6.56 -10.90 -0.59
C ARG A 74 5.79 -11.16 0.69
N MET A 75 4.51 -11.44 0.55
CA MET A 75 3.68 -11.87 1.69
C MET A 75 4.20 -13.17 2.33
N THR A 76 4.87 -14.00 1.55
CA THR A 76 5.49 -15.25 2.01
C THR A 76 6.78 -15.04 2.80
N GLU A 77 7.39 -13.87 2.68
CA GLU A 77 8.50 -13.46 3.53
C GLU A 77 8.01 -12.94 4.87
N GLY A 78 6.75 -12.46 4.94
CA GLY A 78 6.06 -12.28 6.20
C GLY A 78 5.68 -13.63 6.80
N MET A 79 5.64 -13.73 8.11
CA MET A 79 5.21 -14.94 8.80
C MET A 79 3.73 -15.18 8.58
N ARG A 80 3.34 -16.42 8.43
CA ARG A 80 1.93 -16.79 8.40
C ARG A 80 1.37 -16.80 9.80
N SER A 81 0.15 -16.37 9.94
CA SER A 81 -0.62 -16.43 11.17
C SER A 81 -1.80 -17.40 11.01
N LEU A 82 -2.04 -18.22 12.00
CA LEU A 82 -3.24 -19.08 12.09
C LEU A 82 -4.43 -18.35 12.72
N ASP A 83 -4.33 -17.06 12.96
CA ASP A 83 -5.30 -16.26 13.69
C ASP A 83 -6.60 -16.00 12.91
N GLY A 84 -6.59 -16.19 11.61
CA GLY A 84 -7.76 -16.01 10.77
C GLY A 84 -8.62 -17.26 10.64
N GLY A 85 -9.91 -17.15 10.93
CA GLY A 85 -10.92 -18.14 10.54
C GLY A 85 -11.31 -18.01 9.07
N TYR A 86 -11.70 -19.11 8.43
CA TYR A 86 -12.36 -19.05 7.14
C TYR A 86 -13.82 -18.69 7.34
N HIS A 87 -14.41 -17.86 6.47
CA HIS A 87 -15.82 -17.46 6.44
C HIS A 87 -16.74 -18.18 7.44
N ASN A 88 -17.15 -17.51 8.50
CA ASN A 88 -18.08 -18.03 9.52
C ASN A 88 -17.61 -19.28 10.30
N GLN A 89 -16.38 -19.71 10.13
CA GLN A 89 -15.85 -20.78 10.96
C GLN A 89 -15.23 -20.19 12.24
N LYS A 90 -15.58 -20.80 13.36
CA LYS A 90 -14.91 -20.48 14.62
C LYS A 90 -13.42 -20.83 14.48
N PRO A 91 -12.53 -20.02 15.06
CA PRO A 91 -11.12 -20.38 15.15
C PRO A 91 -10.99 -21.80 15.73
N THR A 92 -10.24 -22.66 15.05
CA THR A 92 -10.07 -24.05 15.47
C THR A 92 -8.65 -24.27 15.99
N GLY A 93 -8.54 -25.02 17.06
CA GLY A 93 -7.25 -25.40 17.63
C GLY A 93 -6.49 -24.21 18.22
N LYS A 94 -5.30 -23.94 17.69
CA LYS A 94 -4.43 -22.84 18.16
C LYS A 94 -4.85 -21.48 17.64
N SER A 95 -5.62 -21.43 16.56
CA SER A 95 -6.06 -20.18 15.95
C SER A 95 -7.20 -19.57 16.73
N ARG A 96 -6.97 -18.45 17.37
CA ARG A 96 -7.98 -17.63 18.03
C ARG A 96 -7.68 -16.16 17.83
N LEU A 97 -8.72 -15.34 17.74
CA LEU A 97 -8.55 -13.92 17.62
C LEU A 97 -7.72 -13.35 18.79
N GLY A 98 -6.74 -12.53 18.50
CA GLY A 98 -5.86 -11.93 19.47
C GLY A 98 -4.57 -12.69 19.74
N VAL A 99 -4.37 -13.83 19.09
CA VAL A 99 -3.14 -14.62 19.22
C VAL A 99 -2.67 -15.04 17.83
N ALA A 100 -1.55 -14.52 17.38
CA ALA A 100 -0.91 -14.91 16.14
C ALA A 100 0.15 -15.99 16.40
N TYR A 101 0.14 -17.02 15.58
CA TYR A 101 1.08 -18.13 15.62
C TYR A 101 1.97 -18.14 14.39
N ASP A 102 3.24 -18.41 14.62
CA ASP A 102 4.15 -18.77 13.56
C ASP A 102 3.94 -20.22 13.14
N ASP A 103 3.40 -20.44 11.96
CA ASP A 103 3.25 -21.77 11.39
C ASP A 103 4.25 -22.06 10.26
N ALA A 104 5.27 -21.22 10.10
CA ALA A 104 6.26 -21.34 9.03
C ALA A 104 6.93 -22.71 8.96
N PHE A 105 6.89 -23.49 10.05
CA PHE A 105 7.49 -24.81 10.19
C PHE A 105 6.51 -25.98 10.07
N LYS A 106 5.22 -25.75 10.18
CA LYS A 106 4.23 -26.83 10.05
C LYS A 106 3.89 -26.98 8.60
N SER A 107 4.52 -27.99 8.00
CA SER A 107 4.32 -28.45 6.63
C SER A 107 3.13 -27.81 5.93
N SER A 108 3.42 -27.07 4.93
CA SER A 108 2.63 -26.41 3.93
C SER A 108 1.32 -27.08 3.50
N SER A 109 1.12 -28.33 3.76
CA SER A 109 0.06 -29.15 3.20
C SER A 109 -1.36 -28.87 3.73
N LYS A 110 -1.51 -28.09 4.78
CA LYS A 110 -2.84 -27.85 5.39
C LYS A 110 -3.27 -26.39 5.51
N ALA A 111 -2.42 -25.44 5.20
CA ALA A 111 -2.73 -24.01 5.35
C ALA A 111 -3.46 -23.38 4.14
N GLY A 112 -3.92 -24.20 3.19
CA GLY A 112 -4.73 -23.74 2.05
C GLY A 112 -3.99 -22.97 0.97
N PHE A 113 -2.65 -23.01 0.97
CA PHE A 113 -1.84 -22.70 -0.18
C PHE A 113 -1.48 -24.02 -0.85
N ASN A 114 -1.79 -24.18 -2.10
CA ASN A 114 -1.43 -25.38 -2.84
C ASN A 114 0.09 -25.48 -2.91
N GLU A 115 0.64 -26.62 -2.50
CA GLU A 115 2.01 -27.00 -2.84
C GLU A 115 2.15 -26.88 -4.36
N GLY A 116 3.07 -26.05 -4.82
CA GLY A 116 3.29 -25.84 -6.26
C GLY A 116 2.86 -24.46 -6.77
N ASP A 117 2.24 -23.61 -5.98
CA ASP A 117 2.11 -22.20 -6.35
C ASP A 117 3.49 -21.54 -6.27
N SER A 118 4.15 -21.40 -7.42
CA SER A 118 5.51 -20.83 -7.51
C SER A 118 5.60 -19.42 -6.90
N ARG A 119 4.48 -18.76 -6.73
CA ARG A 119 4.38 -17.45 -6.07
C ARG A 119 4.54 -17.55 -4.56
N TYR A 120 4.39 -18.75 -3.99
CA TYR A 120 4.42 -19.02 -2.55
C TYR A 120 5.42 -20.15 -2.17
N THR A 121 6.13 -20.74 -3.12
CA THR A 121 6.95 -21.94 -2.93
C THR A 121 8.32 -21.71 -2.30
N THR A 122 8.73 -20.49 -2.09
CA THR A 122 10.05 -20.22 -1.52
C THR A 122 10.01 -19.88 -0.03
N ILE A 123 9.15 -20.55 0.75
CA ILE A 123 9.31 -20.57 2.21
C ILE A 123 10.37 -21.62 2.54
N THR A 124 11.57 -21.42 2.03
CA THR A 124 12.70 -22.24 2.40
C THR A 124 13.32 -21.68 3.67
N LYS A 125 13.25 -22.49 4.74
CA LYS A 125 14.05 -22.31 5.97
C LYS A 125 14.19 -20.86 6.44
N LYS A 126 13.11 -20.22 6.80
CA LYS A 126 13.16 -18.95 7.52
C LYS A 126 13.30 -19.24 8.99
N GLN A 127 14.03 -18.36 9.64
CA GLN A 127 14.05 -18.33 11.08
C GLN A 127 12.61 -18.16 11.59
N SER A 128 12.15 -19.09 12.42
CA SER A 128 10.85 -18.95 13.06
C SER A 128 10.87 -17.87 14.12
N LEU A 129 9.69 -17.42 14.52
CA LEU A 129 9.56 -16.51 15.66
C LEU A 129 10.29 -17.07 16.90
N ALA A 130 10.09 -18.37 17.17
CA ALA A 130 10.74 -19.06 18.29
C ALA A 130 12.28 -19.11 18.16
N GLU A 131 12.80 -19.29 16.95
CA GLU A 131 14.25 -19.36 16.73
C GLU A 131 14.96 -18.02 16.90
N THR A 132 14.25 -16.91 16.82
CA THR A 132 14.85 -15.58 17.07
C THR A 132 15.40 -15.45 18.48
N GLN A 133 14.84 -16.16 19.45
CA GLN A 133 15.13 -16.00 20.88
C GLN A 133 14.97 -14.56 21.38
N VAL A 134 14.14 -13.75 20.70
CA VAL A 134 13.87 -12.35 21.03
C VAL A 134 12.49 -12.23 21.63
N ASP A 135 12.34 -11.43 22.67
CA ASP A 135 11.04 -10.99 23.20
C ASP A 135 10.56 -9.76 22.40
N PHE A 136 9.44 -9.94 21.67
CA PHE A 136 8.84 -8.86 20.89
C PHE A 136 7.72 -8.11 21.62
N THR A 137 7.56 -8.30 22.93
CA THR A 137 6.57 -7.55 23.71
C THR A 137 6.77 -6.04 23.55
N GLY A 138 5.70 -5.31 23.22
CA GLY A 138 5.74 -3.88 22.94
C GLY A 138 6.10 -3.49 21.51
N ALA A 139 6.57 -4.42 20.69
CA ALA A 139 6.73 -4.20 19.25
C ALA A 139 5.37 -4.09 18.52
N VAL A 140 5.39 -3.69 17.27
CA VAL A 140 4.19 -3.52 16.44
C VAL A 140 4.07 -4.66 15.44
N ALA A 141 3.07 -5.50 15.60
CA ALA A 141 2.71 -6.48 14.60
C ALA A 141 1.81 -5.86 13.53
N VAL A 142 2.17 -6.04 12.26
CA VAL A 142 1.34 -5.72 11.10
C VAL A 142 0.68 -7.00 10.63
N LEU A 143 -0.64 -7.08 10.77
CA LEU A 143 -1.43 -8.30 10.69
C LEU A 143 -2.32 -8.27 9.45
N ASN A 144 -1.97 -9.01 8.40
CA ASN A 144 -2.86 -9.26 7.28
C ASN A 144 -3.71 -10.50 7.58
N ILE A 145 -4.79 -10.32 8.30
CA ILE A 145 -5.67 -11.38 8.76
C ILE A 145 -7.09 -11.29 8.18
N GLY A 146 -7.32 -10.39 7.24
CA GLY A 146 -8.64 -10.14 6.66
C GLY A 146 -8.65 -9.87 5.16
N HIS A 147 -8.10 -10.70 4.28
CA HIS A 147 -8.04 -10.51 2.83
C HIS A 147 -7.43 -9.15 2.45
N TRP A 148 -8.29 -8.16 2.14
CA TRP A 148 -7.93 -6.77 1.82
C TRP A 148 -7.78 -5.89 3.05
N ARG A 149 -7.74 -6.47 4.26
CA ARG A 149 -7.62 -5.74 5.52
C ARG A 149 -6.37 -6.15 6.26
N THR A 150 -5.64 -5.13 6.69
CA THR A 150 -4.43 -5.26 7.48
C THR A 150 -4.52 -4.31 8.67
N TRP A 151 -4.12 -4.77 9.83
CA TRP A 151 -4.12 -3.99 11.06
C TRP A 151 -2.74 -3.94 11.67
N ALA A 152 -2.35 -2.79 12.23
CA ALA A 152 -1.20 -2.68 13.10
C ALA A 152 -1.64 -2.73 14.56
N ARG A 153 -0.96 -3.51 15.39
CA ARG A 153 -1.26 -3.68 16.81
C ARG A 153 0.01 -3.86 17.61
N TYR A 154 0.05 -3.31 18.82
CA TYR A 154 1.11 -3.67 19.74
C TYR A 154 1.00 -5.13 20.13
N ILE A 155 2.14 -5.82 20.17
CA ILE A 155 2.29 -7.13 20.79
C ILE A 155 2.16 -6.91 22.30
N THR A 156 1.14 -7.47 22.89
CA THR A 156 0.85 -7.30 24.33
C THR A 156 1.58 -8.30 25.18
N GLU A 157 1.92 -9.46 24.61
CA GLU A 157 2.61 -10.55 25.32
C GLU A 157 3.34 -11.43 24.30
N HIS A 158 4.63 -11.64 24.54
CA HIS A 158 5.48 -12.60 23.89
C HIS A 158 6.62 -13.00 24.84
N GLU A 159 7.16 -14.17 24.68
CA GLU A 159 8.36 -14.64 25.37
C GLU A 159 9.37 -15.17 24.36
N ALA A 160 10.64 -14.90 24.58
CA ALA A 160 11.72 -15.47 23.77
C ALA A 160 11.60 -17.01 23.65
N GLY A 161 11.74 -17.52 22.44
CA GLY A 161 11.60 -18.96 22.17
C GLY A 161 10.16 -19.46 21.97
N ARG A 162 9.14 -18.59 22.04
CA ARG A 162 7.77 -18.96 21.70
C ARG A 162 7.43 -18.69 20.23
N ASP A 163 6.58 -19.53 19.66
CA ASP A 163 6.09 -19.45 18.29
C ASP A 163 4.77 -18.66 18.14
N TYR A 164 4.37 -17.90 19.15
CA TYR A 164 3.15 -17.11 19.15
C TYR A 164 3.26 -15.85 20.00
N PHE A 165 2.42 -14.88 19.73
CA PHE A 165 2.26 -13.65 20.52
C PHE A 165 0.78 -13.26 20.63
N SER A 166 0.48 -12.42 21.61
CA SER A 166 -0.86 -11.86 21.82
C SER A 166 -0.91 -10.40 21.40
N TYR A 167 -2.08 -9.94 20.94
CA TYR A 167 -2.34 -8.56 20.54
C TYR A 167 -3.79 -8.15 20.81
N SER A 168 -4.08 -6.84 20.82
CA SER A 168 -5.44 -6.32 21.04
C SER A 168 -6.33 -6.55 19.83
N THR A 169 -7.53 -7.10 20.07
CA THR A 169 -8.56 -7.33 19.05
C THR A 169 -9.50 -6.16 18.83
N LYS A 170 -9.30 -5.06 19.52
CA LYS A 170 -10.16 -3.88 19.41
C LYS A 170 -10.27 -3.44 17.96
N GLY A 171 -11.50 -3.39 17.43
CA GLY A 171 -11.78 -2.99 16.05
C GLY A 171 -11.56 -4.05 14.98
N ILE A 172 -11.27 -5.28 15.35
CA ILE A 172 -11.18 -6.40 14.43
C ILE A 172 -12.47 -7.20 14.52
N THR A 173 -13.15 -7.38 13.39
CA THR A 173 -14.43 -8.12 13.34
C THR A 173 -14.19 -9.55 12.85
N VAL A 174 -14.76 -10.52 13.55
CA VAL A 174 -14.53 -11.96 13.32
C VAL A 174 -14.98 -12.42 11.93
N ASN A 175 -16.03 -11.83 11.38
CA ASN A 175 -16.56 -12.17 10.05
C ASN A 175 -15.66 -11.71 8.91
N GLU A 176 -14.67 -10.89 9.18
CA GLU A 176 -13.71 -10.40 8.20
C GLU A 176 -12.41 -11.19 8.17
N LEU A 177 -12.21 -12.07 9.15
CA LEU A 177 -11.02 -12.92 9.23
C LEU A 177 -10.98 -13.95 8.11
N ARG A 178 -9.76 -14.27 7.67
CA ARG A 178 -9.51 -15.23 6.60
C ARG A 178 -8.43 -16.23 7.01
N LYS A 179 -8.45 -17.40 6.38
CA LYS A 179 -7.47 -18.45 6.65
C LYS A 179 -6.08 -18.20 6.06
N TYR A 180 -5.99 -17.26 5.13
CA TYR A 180 -4.72 -16.88 4.51
C TYR A 180 -4.22 -15.63 5.18
N THR A 181 -3.41 -15.79 6.20
CA THR A 181 -2.97 -14.69 7.03
C THR A 181 -1.46 -14.61 7.06
N ALA A 182 -0.97 -13.40 7.16
CA ALA A 182 0.44 -13.12 7.29
C ALA A 182 0.65 -12.00 8.30
N TYR A 183 1.81 -11.92 8.90
CA TYR A 183 2.22 -10.81 9.73
C TYR A 183 3.72 -10.56 9.59
N TYR A 184 4.14 -9.38 9.99
CA TYR A 184 5.52 -9.01 10.25
C TYR A 184 5.56 -8.04 11.42
N ILE A 185 6.74 -7.84 12.01
CA ILE A 185 6.87 -7.10 13.27
C ILE A 185 7.84 -5.94 13.05
N TYR A 186 7.46 -4.75 13.50
CA TYR A 186 8.32 -3.58 13.60
C TYR A 186 8.60 -3.27 15.07
N GLY A 187 9.81 -2.87 15.39
CA GLY A 187 10.14 -2.47 16.75
C GLY A 187 11.61 -2.52 17.10
N LEU A 188 11.97 -1.94 18.22
CA LEU A 188 13.33 -2.00 18.72
C LEU A 188 13.88 -3.44 18.85
N PRO A 189 13.09 -4.44 19.28
CA PRO A 189 13.57 -5.82 19.32
C PRO A 189 13.95 -6.42 17.97
N ALA A 190 13.46 -5.84 16.86
CA ALA A 190 13.79 -6.26 15.50
C ALA A 190 15.00 -5.51 14.90
N LEU A 191 15.66 -4.63 15.67
CA LEU A 191 16.77 -3.81 15.17
C LEU A 191 18.06 -4.64 15.11
N ASP A 192 18.23 -5.41 14.07
CA ASP A 192 19.34 -6.37 13.94
C ASP A 192 20.23 -6.14 12.70
N GLN A 193 19.79 -5.35 11.72
CA GLN A 193 20.54 -5.07 10.49
C GLN A 193 21.12 -3.66 10.44
N VAL A 194 22.23 -3.51 9.72
CA VAL A 194 22.83 -2.22 9.41
C VAL A 194 21.87 -1.38 8.60
N ASN A 195 21.81 -0.07 8.88
CA ASN A 195 20.93 0.91 8.27
C ASN A 195 19.44 0.75 8.65
N GLU A 196 19.18 0.04 9.73
CA GLU A 196 17.86 0.04 10.38
C GLU A 196 17.79 1.04 11.51
N TRP A 197 16.57 1.47 11.80
CA TRP A 197 16.27 2.41 12.87
C TRP A 197 14.94 2.11 13.54
N TRP A 198 14.79 2.60 14.76
CA TRP A 198 13.53 2.63 15.49
C TRP A 198 13.36 3.91 16.27
N TYR A 199 12.18 4.51 16.24
CA TYR A 199 11.82 5.64 17.09
C TYR A 199 10.83 5.20 18.16
N ASP A 200 11.23 5.35 19.42
CA ASP A 200 10.36 5.10 20.57
C ASP A 200 9.65 6.39 20.99
N SER A 201 8.35 6.48 20.71
CA SER A 201 7.53 7.64 21.02
C SER A 201 7.31 7.88 22.53
N LYS A 202 7.58 6.89 23.37
CA LYS A 202 7.42 7.03 24.83
C LYS A 202 8.62 7.74 25.46
N THR A 203 9.79 7.50 24.92
CA THR A 203 11.05 8.02 25.45
C THR A 203 11.69 9.10 24.60
N ASN A 204 11.16 9.30 23.36
CA ASN A 204 11.74 10.15 22.32
C ASN A 204 13.15 9.74 21.88
N TYR A 205 13.57 8.51 22.15
CA TYR A 205 14.81 7.99 21.61
C TYR A 205 14.64 7.52 20.18
N LEU A 206 15.56 7.96 19.34
CA LEU A 206 15.83 7.37 18.04
C LEU A 206 17.00 6.40 18.19
N TYR A 207 16.79 5.16 17.80
CA TYR A 207 17.81 4.11 17.74
C TYR A 207 18.20 3.90 16.28
N TYR A 208 19.48 3.70 16.03
CA TYR A 208 20.01 3.45 14.70
C TYR A 208 21.17 2.45 14.78
N LYS A 209 21.24 1.53 13.83
CA LYS A 209 22.33 0.57 13.72
C LYS A 209 23.22 0.91 12.52
N PRO A 210 24.34 1.59 12.73
CA PRO A 210 25.32 1.86 11.70
C PRO A 210 26.24 0.65 11.50
N GLU A 211 27.01 0.67 10.43
CA GLU A 211 28.09 -0.29 10.21
C GLU A 211 29.18 -0.17 11.30
N SER A 212 29.50 1.05 11.70
CA SER A 212 30.42 1.36 12.79
C SER A 212 30.16 2.76 13.35
N LYS A 213 30.76 3.08 14.52
CA LYS A 213 30.67 4.43 15.11
C LYS A 213 31.29 5.49 14.19
N SER A 214 32.42 5.19 13.54
CA SER A 214 33.06 6.13 12.62
C SER A 214 32.21 6.43 11.39
N VAL A 215 31.49 5.43 10.87
CA VAL A 215 30.51 5.61 9.80
C VAL A 215 29.36 6.50 10.29
N LEU A 216 28.80 6.23 11.49
CA LEU A 216 27.72 7.03 12.06
C LEU A 216 28.09 8.51 12.18
N ASP A 217 29.32 8.83 12.62
CA ASP A 217 29.79 10.19 12.80
C ASP A 217 29.93 10.96 11.47
N SER A 218 30.04 10.25 10.36
CA SER A 218 30.11 10.81 9.01
C SER A 218 28.75 10.90 8.29
N LEU A 219 27.71 10.23 8.82
CA LEU A 219 26.40 10.19 8.17
C LEU A 219 25.63 11.52 8.34
N MET A 220 25.08 12.00 7.25
CA MET A 220 24.05 13.03 7.29
C MET A 220 22.67 12.36 7.40
N LEU A 221 22.15 12.32 8.63
CA LEU A 221 20.84 11.75 8.88
C LEU A 221 19.76 12.83 8.77
N HIS A 222 18.81 12.60 7.90
CA HIS A 222 17.65 13.46 7.67
C HIS A 222 16.37 12.72 8.05
N SER A 223 15.47 13.39 8.77
CA SER A 223 14.13 12.88 9.00
C SER A 223 13.09 13.71 8.26
N ARG A 224 11.98 13.07 7.88
CA ARG A 224 10.81 13.78 7.36
C ARG A 224 10.32 14.78 8.39
N LYS A 225 10.08 16.02 7.97
CA LYS A 225 9.59 17.13 8.83
C LYS A 225 8.19 17.58 8.40
N ASN A 226 7.94 17.59 7.10
CA ASN A 226 6.70 18.07 6.53
C ASN A 226 5.99 16.94 5.78
N ASP A 227 4.73 16.73 6.06
CA ASP A 227 3.91 15.78 5.31
C ASP A 227 3.58 16.34 3.92
N HIS A 228 3.38 17.64 3.82
CA HIS A 228 3.05 18.33 2.58
C HIS A 228 4.02 19.48 2.31
N MET A 229 4.50 19.58 1.09
CA MET A 229 5.24 20.76 0.60
C MET A 229 4.34 21.67 -0.22
N ILE A 230 3.20 21.17 -0.65
CA ILE A 230 2.19 21.93 -1.37
C ILE A 230 0.88 21.76 -0.64
N GLU A 231 0.33 22.85 -0.14
CA GLU A 231 -1.01 22.90 0.43
C GLU A 231 -1.82 23.95 -0.32
N LEU A 232 -2.87 23.51 -1.01
CA LEU A 232 -3.74 24.37 -1.79
C LEU A 232 -5.19 24.19 -1.36
N LEU A 233 -5.87 25.29 -1.11
CA LEU A 233 -7.27 25.29 -0.72
C LEU A 233 -8.04 26.32 -1.55
N ARG A 234 -9.04 25.87 -2.32
CA ARG A 234 -9.95 26.73 -3.10
C ARG A 234 -9.22 27.70 -4.03
N VAL A 235 -8.18 27.22 -4.72
CA VAL A 235 -7.43 28.00 -5.69
C VAL A 235 -7.54 27.39 -7.08
N LYS A 236 -7.24 28.17 -8.11
CA LYS A 236 -7.33 27.77 -9.51
C LYS A 236 -6.07 28.13 -10.30
N ASN A 237 -5.89 27.46 -11.44
CA ASN A 237 -4.92 27.81 -12.46
C ASN A 237 -3.46 27.86 -11.96
N ILE A 238 -3.02 26.81 -11.24
CA ILE A 238 -1.64 26.69 -10.80
C ILE A 238 -0.96 25.55 -11.54
N HIS A 239 0.21 25.83 -12.09
CA HIS A 239 1.02 24.87 -12.84
C HIS A 239 2.38 24.67 -12.16
N PHE A 240 2.63 23.43 -11.72
CA PHE A 240 3.94 22.97 -11.24
C PHE A 240 4.61 22.19 -12.37
N LYS A 241 5.82 22.58 -12.73
CA LYS A 241 6.51 21.98 -13.86
C LYS A 241 7.98 21.73 -13.58
N ASP A 242 8.47 20.56 -14.00
CA ASP A 242 9.89 20.17 -13.97
C ASP A 242 10.49 20.21 -12.54
N LEU A 243 9.69 19.84 -11.53
CA LEU A 243 10.07 19.87 -10.10
C LEU A 243 10.15 18.47 -9.52
N ASN A 244 11.13 18.25 -8.64
CA ASN A 244 11.25 17.01 -7.88
C ASN A 244 10.93 17.28 -6.41
N PHE A 245 10.08 16.42 -5.82
CA PHE A 245 9.70 16.47 -4.41
C PHE A 245 10.24 15.22 -3.72
N PHE A 246 10.97 15.41 -2.64
CA PHE A 246 11.59 14.32 -1.89
C PHE A 246 11.07 14.29 -0.46
N ALA A 247 10.56 13.15 -0.02
CA ALA A 247 9.99 12.88 1.30
C ALA A 247 8.92 13.90 1.74
N ALA A 248 8.12 14.34 0.78
CA ALA A 248 6.92 15.15 1.02
C ALA A 248 5.95 15.07 -0.15
N GLY A 249 4.67 15.18 0.15
CA GLY A 249 3.61 15.17 -0.83
C GLY A 249 2.88 16.51 -0.94
N TYR A 250 1.60 16.43 -1.22
CA TYR A 250 0.71 17.57 -1.35
C TYR A 250 -0.67 17.29 -0.73
N ASP A 251 -1.33 18.35 -0.31
CA ASP A 251 -2.73 18.37 0.08
C ASP A 251 -3.46 19.45 -0.74
N ILE A 252 -4.26 19.02 -1.72
CA ILE A 252 -4.95 19.90 -2.66
C ILE A 252 -6.45 19.67 -2.51
N ARG A 253 -7.16 20.73 -2.03
CA ARG A 253 -8.56 20.61 -1.70
C ARG A 253 -9.41 21.69 -2.38
N TYR A 254 -10.47 21.23 -3.05
CA TYR A 254 -11.46 22.10 -3.71
C TYR A 254 -10.85 23.05 -4.75
N CYS A 255 -9.82 22.57 -5.43
CA CYS A 255 -9.06 23.33 -6.43
C CYS A 255 -9.48 22.96 -7.84
N GLU A 256 -9.22 23.84 -8.79
CA GLU A 256 -9.59 23.70 -10.19
C GLU A 256 -8.41 24.02 -11.08
N ASN A 257 -8.20 23.22 -12.14
CA ASN A 257 -7.12 23.40 -13.12
C ASN A 257 -5.74 23.54 -12.46
N ILE A 258 -5.44 22.65 -11.51
CA ILE A 258 -4.09 22.48 -10.97
C ILE A 258 -3.38 21.43 -11.82
N ILE A 259 -2.19 21.76 -12.28
CA ILE A 259 -1.41 20.92 -13.20
C ILE A 259 -0.07 20.58 -12.56
N PHE A 260 0.24 19.29 -12.48
CA PHE A 260 1.60 18.79 -12.32
C PHE A 260 2.09 18.25 -13.66
N GLU A 261 3.18 18.76 -14.16
CA GLU A 261 3.79 18.34 -15.42
C GLU A 261 5.29 18.08 -15.23
N ASN A 262 5.75 16.90 -15.68
CA ASN A 262 7.14 16.46 -15.55
C ASN A 262 7.66 16.52 -14.11
N CYS A 263 6.82 16.24 -13.13
CA CYS A 263 7.20 16.28 -11.72
C CYS A 263 7.51 14.88 -11.21
N ARG A 264 8.40 14.80 -10.20
CA ARG A 264 8.74 13.57 -9.52
C ARG A 264 8.44 13.69 -8.03
N PHE A 265 7.79 12.67 -7.47
CA PHE A 265 7.49 12.56 -6.05
C PHE A 265 8.13 11.27 -5.52
N ASP A 266 9.25 11.40 -4.81
CA ASP A 266 9.93 10.29 -4.15
C ASP A 266 9.61 10.30 -2.66
N TYR A 267 9.17 9.15 -2.13
CA TYR A 267 8.75 8.99 -0.74
C TYR A 267 7.68 10.00 -0.30
N PRO A 268 6.63 10.23 -1.08
CA PRO A 268 5.67 11.29 -0.75
C PRO A 268 4.89 11.03 0.54
N SER A 269 4.76 9.78 0.97
CA SER A 269 4.01 9.41 2.17
C SER A 269 4.80 8.49 3.09
N ALA A 270 4.49 8.53 4.39
CA ALA A 270 4.97 7.63 5.43
C ALA A 270 3.80 6.93 6.11
N ASN A 271 3.92 5.63 6.37
CA ASN A 271 2.93 4.90 7.16
C ASN A 271 3.29 4.98 8.65
N LYS A 272 2.58 5.83 9.39
CA LYS A 272 2.83 6.06 10.81
C LYS A 272 2.28 4.94 11.71
N TYR A 273 1.34 4.13 11.21
CA TYR A 273 0.74 3.04 11.99
C TYR A 273 1.71 1.91 12.26
N THR A 274 2.49 1.53 11.27
CA THR A 274 3.51 0.48 11.42
C THR A 274 4.61 0.90 12.39
N LEU A 275 4.73 2.19 12.67
CA LEU A 275 5.65 2.77 13.65
C LEU A 275 4.99 3.03 15.01
N GLY A 276 3.83 2.45 15.26
CA GLY A 276 3.16 2.51 16.56
C GLY A 276 2.31 3.77 16.80
N HIS A 277 2.11 4.62 15.80
CA HIS A 277 1.23 5.76 15.94
C HIS A 277 -0.23 5.35 15.68
N PHE A 278 -0.93 5.01 16.75
CA PHE A 278 -2.34 4.63 16.71
C PHE A 278 -3.21 5.75 17.23
N ASP A 279 -4.04 6.31 16.37
CA ASP A 279 -5.19 7.12 16.79
C ASP A 279 -6.41 6.21 16.91
N TRP A 280 -6.71 5.78 18.13
CA TRP A 280 -7.79 4.83 18.42
C TRP A 280 -9.18 5.34 18.06
N PHE A 281 -9.39 6.64 18.00
CA PHE A 281 -10.70 7.23 17.67
C PHE A 281 -10.94 7.32 16.17
N ASN A 282 -9.92 7.56 15.38
CA ASN A 282 -10.02 7.71 13.93
C ASN A 282 -9.75 6.40 13.17
N ASN A 283 -9.13 5.42 13.82
CA ASN A 283 -8.76 4.13 13.21
C ASN A 283 -9.93 3.19 12.91
N TYR A 284 -11.12 3.53 13.36
CA TYR A 284 -12.27 2.63 13.19
C TYR A 284 -12.89 2.68 11.81
N ASN A 285 -12.86 3.84 11.13
CA ASN A 285 -13.64 4.03 9.92
C ASN A 285 -12.91 4.63 8.72
N ASN A 286 -11.77 5.31 8.89
CA ASN A 286 -11.07 5.95 7.76
C ASN A 286 -9.60 6.24 8.09
N ASN A 287 -8.76 5.23 8.03
CA ASN A 287 -7.33 5.32 8.36
C ASN A 287 -6.47 6.07 7.34
N THR A 288 -7.06 6.63 6.33
CA THR A 288 -6.33 7.31 5.27
C THR A 288 -5.75 8.66 5.69
N ASN A 289 -6.31 9.31 6.71
CA ASN A 289 -5.96 10.70 7.01
C ASN A 289 -4.59 10.90 7.66
N ASN A 290 -4.05 9.91 8.37
CA ASN A 290 -2.76 10.06 9.08
C ASN A 290 -1.53 9.59 8.29
N THR A 291 -1.74 8.97 7.14
CA THR A 291 -0.66 8.50 6.26
C THR A 291 -0.66 9.17 4.90
N LEU A 292 -1.78 9.80 4.51
CA LEU A 292 -1.93 10.41 3.20
C LEU A 292 -1.17 11.71 3.09
N SER A 293 -0.20 11.71 2.22
CA SER A 293 0.51 12.93 1.82
C SER A 293 0.37 13.22 0.31
N THR A 294 -0.59 12.56 -0.35
CA THR A 294 -0.88 12.74 -1.78
C THR A 294 -2.40 12.72 -1.98
N PHE A 295 -3.04 13.83 -1.63
CA PHE A 295 -4.47 13.96 -1.71
C PHE A 295 -4.87 15.09 -2.66
N PHE A 296 -5.66 14.74 -3.67
CA PHE A 296 -6.10 15.67 -4.70
C PHE A 296 -7.62 15.67 -4.80
N ARG A 297 -8.26 16.76 -4.36
CA ARG A 297 -9.72 16.98 -4.47
C ARG A 297 -10.03 18.27 -5.19
N GLY A 298 -10.98 18.20 -6.11
CA GLY A 298 -11.41 19.37 -6.87
C GLY A 298 -12.00 18.95 -8.21
N ARG A 299 -11.70 19.70 -9.27
CA ARG A 299 -12.17 19.38 -10.62
C ARG A 299 -11.15 19.79 -11.69
N GLU A 300 -11.19 19.09 -12.83
CA GLU A 300 -10.42 19.43 -14.04
C GLU A 300 -8.90 19.54 -13.81
N ASN A 301 -8.40 18.85 -12.79
CA ASN A 301 -6.99 18.86 -12.45
C ASN A 301 -6.22 17.86 -13.32
N LYS A 302 -4.89 18.04 -13.45
CA LYS A 302 -4.07 17.25 -14.36
C LYS A 302 -2.75 16.82 -13.73
N VAL A 303 -2.35 15.59 -14.04
CA VAL A 303 -1.03 15.05 -13.73
C VAL A 303 -0.46 14.44 -15.01
N ILE A 304 0.61 15.02 -15.53
CA ILE A 304 1.14 14.71 -16.86
C ILE A 304 2.63 14.40 -16.76
N ASN A 305 3.07 13.27 -17.32
CA ASN A 305 4.48 12.85 -17.34
C ASN A 305 5.13 12.82 -15.95
N CYS A 306 4.39 12.45 -14.91
CA CYS A 306 4.89 12.47 -13.55
C CYS A 306 5.29 11.07 -13.07
N ILE A 307 6.20 11.05 -12.08
CA ILE A 307 6.64 9.83 -11.42
C ILE A 307 6.28 9.91 -9.94
N TYR A 308 5.62 8.88 -9.44
CA TYR A 308 5.38 8.65 -8.02
C TYR A 308 6.12 7.38 -7.63
N SER A 309 7.09 7.50 -6.76
CA SER A 309 7.94 6.38 -6.35
C SER A 309 8.01 6.28 -4.84
N ARG A 310 7.88 5.06 -4.33
CA ARG A 310 8.04 4.75 -2.91
C ARG A 310 7.10 5.55 -1.99
N SER A 311 5.80 5.48 -2.31
CA SER A 311 4.73 6.02 -1.45
C SER A 311 4.22 4.94 -0.50
N ASN A 312 4.43 5.10 0.80
CA ASN A 312 3.89 4.13 1.78
C ASN A 312 2.43 4.44 2.18
N ALA A 313 1.67 4.97 1.26
CA ALA A 313 0.23 5.16 1.33
C ALA A 313 -0.37 5.26 -0.08
N PRO A 314 -1.69 5.06 -0.24
CA PRO A 314 -2.38 5.26 -1.51
C PRO A 314 -2.17 6.65 -2.09
N ILE A 315 -2.23 6.76 -3.40
CA ILE A 315 -2.27 8.04 -4.12
C ILE A 315 -3.70 8.27 -4.55
N ILE A 316 -4.34 9.32 -4.02
CA ILE A 316 -5.77 9.55 -4.21
C ILE A 316 -6.03 10.79 -5.06
N PHE A 317 -6.64 10.56 -6.21
CA PHE A 317 -7.12 11.58 -7.13
C PHE A 317 -8.66 11.65 -7.06
N ASP A 318 -9.19 12.17 -5.94
CA ASP A 318 -10.61 12.41 -5.70
C ASP A 318 -11.04 13.76 -6.33
N SER A 319 -10.71 13.92 -7.60
CA SER A 319 -10.99 15.11 -8.37
C SER A 319 -11.93 14.77 -9.52
N GLU A 320 -13.01 15.51 -9.66
CA GLU A 320 -13.93 15.35 -10.77
C GLU A 320 -13.23 15.71 -12.09
N GLN A 321 -13.39 14.85 -13.11
CA GLN A 321 -12.73 14.99 -14.41
C GLN A 321 -11.19 15.12 -14.35
N MET A 322 -10.58 14.47 -13.37
CA MET A 322 -9.12 14.37 -13.27
C MET A 322 -8.51 13.74 -14.51
N SER A 323 -7.42 14.30 -15.02
CA SER A 323 -6.65 13.74 -16.14
C SER A 323 -5.26 13.32 -15.68
N ILE A 324 -4.97 12.02 -15.74
CA ILE A 324 -3.67 11.43 -15.45
C ILE A 324 -3.15 10.85 -16.76
N TYR A 325 -2.03 11.35 -17.24
CA TYR A 325 -1.49 10.97 -18.53
C TYR A 325 0.01 10.70 -18.48
N ASN A 326 0.44 9.56 -19.03
CA ASN A 326 1.84 9.15 -19.15
C ASN A 326 2.62 9.21 -17.83
N CYS A 327 2.06 8.62 -16.78
CA CYS A 327 2.66 8.63 -15.44
C CYS A 327 3.20 7.26 -15.06
N LEU A 328 4.21 7.25 -14.18
CA LEU A 328 4.71 6.06 -13.52
C LEU A 328 4.34 6.09 -12.04
N PHE A 329 3.73 5.01 -11.57
CA PHE A 329 3.47 4.74 -10.17
C PHE A 329 4.19 3.46 -9.78
N GLU A 330 5.14 3.55 -8.87
CA GLU A 330 5.93 2.38 -8.48
C GLU A 330 6.26 2.36 -7.00
N ASP A 331 6.36 1.16 -6.45
CA ASP A 331 6.69 0.94 -5.04
C ASP A 331 5.67 1.63 -4.10
N ILE A 332 4.39 1.28 -4.27
CA ILE A 332 3.29 1.89 -3.52
C ILE A 332 2.78 0.94 -2.44
N GLU A 333 2.65 1.44 -1.18
CA GLU A 333 2.06 0.73 -0.05
C GLU A 333 2.76 -0.57 0.34
N TRP A 334 4.07 -0.53 0.58
CA TRP A 334 4.83 -1.71 1.03
C TRP A 334 4.57 -2.15 2.48
N ASP A 335 3.86 -1.36 3.24
CA ASP A 335 3.42 -1.67 4.61
C ASP A 335 1.91 -1.61 4.73
N VAL A 336 1.20 -2.21 3.83
CA VAL A 336 -0.24 -2.06 3.71
C VAL A 336 -0.93 -2.18 5.06
N ASN A 337 -1.32 -1.04 5.61
CA ASN A 337 -2.10 -0.95 6.84
C ASN A 337 -3.40 -0.19 6.56
N THR A 338 -4.27 -0.80 5.78
CA THR A 338 -5.56 -0.22 5.44
C THR A 338 -6.69 -1.08 5.98
N ASN A 339 -7.57 -0.44 6.72
CA ASN A 339 -8.78 -1.07 7.24
C ASN A 339 -9.94 -0.86 6.25
N GLY A 340 -9.81 -1.37 5.05
CA GLY A 340 -10.84 -1.26 4.04
C GLY A 340 -10.31 -1.44 2.62
N ALA A 341 -11.23 -1.61 1.68
CA ALA A 341 -10.88 -1.68 0.28
C ALA A 341 -10.41 -0.30 -0.20
N SER A 342 -9.13 -0.19 -0.50
CA SER A 342 -8.54 0.96 -1.17
C SER A 342 -7.72 0.46 -2.36
N GLY A 343 -7.40 1.32 -3.30
CA GLY A 343 -6.47 1.01 -4.38
C GLY A 343 -5.19 1.79 -4.21
N SER A 344 -4.09 1.26 -4.70
CA SER A 344 -2.81 1.97 -4.62
C SER A 344 -2.82 3.30 -5.40
N VAL A 345 -3.57 3.35 -6.50
CA VAL A 345 -3.92 4.59 -7.21
C VAL A 345 -5.44 4.65 -7.35
N MET A 346 -6.05 5.69 -6.82
CA MET A 346 -7.51 5.85 -6.79
C MET A 346 -7.95 7.03 -7.63
N ILE A 347 -8.99 6.84 -8.46
CA ILE A 347 -9.55 7.90 -9.31
C ILE A 347 -11.03 8.10 -9.05
N GLY A 348 -11.44 9.39 -8.95
CA GLY A 348 -12.81 9.83 -8.68
C GLY A 348 -13.64 10.01 -9.95
N LYS A 349 -14.79 10.67 -9.82
CA LYS A 349 -15.82 10.83 -10.83
C LYS A 349 -15.31 11.42 -12.13
N GLY A 350 -15.58 10.72 -13.23
CA GLY A 350 -15.20 11.16 -14.59
C GLY A 350 -13.68 11.20 -14.82
N GLY A 351 -12.89 10.76 -13.84
CA GLY A 351 -11.43 10.78 -13.92
C GLY A 351 -10.88 9.83 -14.98
N SER A 352 -9.72 10.15 -15.50
CA SER A 352 -9.03 9.34 -16.51
C SER A 352 -7.59 9.05 -16.11
N ILE A 353 -7.15 7.81 -16.33
CA ILE A 353 -5.75 7.41 -16.28
C ILE A 353 -5.41 6.71 -17.60
N VAL A 354 -4.47 7.29 -18.33
CA VAL A 354 -4.18 6.90 -19.71
C VAL A 354 -2.68 6.86 -19.96
N HIS A 355 -2.21 5.87 -20.70
CA HIS A 355 -0.80 5.64 -21.07
C HIS A 355 0.16 5.60 -19.87
N SER A 356 -0.33 5.12 -18.73
CA SER A 356 0.44 5.11 -17.48
C SER A 356 0.86 3.70 -17.08
N THR A 357 1.90 3.62 -16.26
CA THR A 357 2.38 2.35 -15.70
C THR A 357 2.20 2.34 -14.20
N LEU A 358 1.63 1.25 -13.68
CA LEU A 358 1.59 0.94 -12.26
C LEU A 358 2.31 -0.38 -12.01
N ARG A 359 3.23 -0.39 -11.06
CA ARG A 359 3.97 -1.61 -10.70
C ARG A 359 4.42 -1.66 -9.25
N ARG A 360 4.56 -2.87 -8.74
CA ARG A 360 4.99 -3.17 -7.36
C ARG A 360 4.14 -2.42 -6.33
N THR A 361 2.95 -2.97 -6.07
CA THR A 361 2.05 -2.43 -5.07
C THR A 361 1.69 -3.46 -4.01
N GLY A 362 1.54 -3.02 -2.79
CA GLY A 362 1.17 -3.90 -1.68
C GLY A 362 -0.33 -4.11 -1.54
N ASN A 363 -1.13 -3.08 -1.75
CA ASN A 363 -2.59 -3.14 -1.63
C ASN A 363 -3.19 -4.16 -2.59
N SER A 364 -4.25 -4.82 -2.19
CA SER A 364 -4.94 -5.82 -3.01
C SER A 364 -5.40 -5.29 -4.36
N GLU A 365 -5.66 -3.99 -4.47
CA GLU A 365 -6.10 -3.35 -5.70
C GLU A 365 -5.04 -2.37 -6.22
N GLY A 366 -4.69 -2.48 -7.49
CA GLY A 366 -3.74 -1.59 -8.14
C GLY A 366 -4.39 -0.23 -8.46
N ILE A 367 -5.01 -0.09 -9.63
CA ILE A 367 -5.79 1.10 -9.98
C ILE A 367 -7.25 0.86 -9.58
N ARG A 368 -7.84 1.79 -8.84
CA ARG A 368 -9.23 1.72 -8.44
C ARG A 368 -10.04 2.93 -8.90
N ALA A 369 -11.07 2.66 -9.70
CA ALA A 369 -12.15 3.60 -9.93
C ALA A 369 -13.18 3.46 -8.81
N PHE A 370 -13.35 4.49 -7.99
CA PHE A 370 -14.32 4.49 -6.89
C PHE A 370 -15.57 5.36 -7.15
N SER A 371 -15.71 5.84 -8.39
CA SER A 371 -16.86 6.62 -8.84
C SER A 371 -17.16 6.34 -10.31
N GLU A 372 -18.30 6.84 -10.79
CA GLU A 372 -18.80 6.66 -12.16
C GLU A 372 -17.98 7.42 -13.22
N GLY A 373 -18.09 6.99 -14.46
CA GLY A 373 -17.58 7.69 -15.64
C GLY A 373 -16.07 7.66 -15.80
N CYS A 374 -15.36 6.83 -15.04
CA CYS A 374 -13.91 6.73 -15.09
C CYS A 374 -13.41 6.11 -16.39
N LYS A 375 -12.24 6.54 -16.86
CA LYS A 375 -11.59 6.04 -18.09
C LYS A 375 -10.20 5.52 -17.78
N ILE A 376 -10.03 4.20 -17.74
CA ILE A 376 -8.77 3.51 -17.51
C ILE A 376 -8.34 2.85 -18.81
N ARG A 377 -7.43 3.50 -19.55
CA ARG A 377 -7.14 3.09 -20.93
C ARG A 377 -5.65 3.14 -21.25
N TYR A 378 -5.19 2.16 -22.04
CA TYR A 378 -3.83 2.09 -22.55
C TYR A 378 -2.76 2.06 -21.43
N ASN A 379 -3.08 1.50 -20.27
CA ASN A 379 -2.16 1.41 -19.15
C ASN A 379 -1.48 0.04 -19.11
N ARG A 380 -0.32 0.00 -18.47
CA ARG A 380 0.35 -1.23 -18.08
C ARG A 380 0.31 -1.36 -16.55
N VAL A 381 -0.30 -2.45 -16.06
CA VAL A 381 -0.41 -2.74 -14.62
C VAL A 381 0.18 -4.12 -14.38
N TYR A 382 1.20 -4.20 -13.54
CA TYR A 382 1.83 -5.48 -13.24
C TYR A 382 2.48 -5.49 -11.85
N ASP A 383 2.72 -6.71 -11.34
CA ASP A 383 3.29 -6.90 -10.01
C ASP A 383 2.50 -6.12 -8.95
N ALA A 384 1.17 -6.21 -9.03
CA ALA A 384 0.26 -5.49 -8.15
C ALA A 384 -0.44 -6.44 -7.16
N GLY A 385 -0.84 -5.91 -6.00
CA GLY A 385 -1.58 -6.67 -5.01
C GLY A 385 -0.71 -7.65 -4.22
N ASN A 386 0.54 -7.31 -3.94
CA ASN A 386 1.52 -8.26 -3.42
C ASN A 386 1.32 -8.64 -1.94
N LEU A 387 0.78 -7.73 -1.13
CA LEU A 387 0.76 -7.87 0.33
C LEU A 387 -0.64 -8.09 0.93
N GLN A 388 -1.68 -8.17 0.11
CA GLN A 388 -3.04 -8.47 0.55
C GLN A 388 -3.70 -9.47 -0.38
N HIS A 389 -4.74 -10.14 0.11
CA HIS A 389 -5.56 -11.03 -0.70
C HIS A 389 -6.80 -10.31 -1.23
N ASP A 390 -7.48 -10.95 -2.21
CA ASP A 390 -8.76 -10.52 -2.76
C ASP A 390 -8.75 -9.10 -3.35
N GLY A 391 -8.35 -9.00 -4.59
CA GLY A 391 -8.27 -7.73 -5.32
C GLY A 391 -7.96 -7.94 -6.79
N SER A 392 -7.54 -6.88 -7.46
CA SER A 392 -7.26 -6.90 -8.90
C SER A 392 -6.24 -5.85 -9.31
N GLY A 393 -5.59 -6.07 -10.43
CA GLY A 393 -4.72 -5.05 -11.03
C GLY A 393 -5.50 -3.77 -11.36
N ILE A 394 -6.71 -3.90 -11.91
CA ILE A 394 -7.64 -2.77 -12.13
C ILE A 394 -8.99 -3.13 -11.52
N ASN A 395 -9.49 -2.28 -10.63
CA ASN A 395 -10.76 -2.44 -9.93
C ASN A 395 -11.74 -1.31 -10.25
N VAL A 396 -12.98 -1.67 -10.59
CA VAL A 396 -14.11 -0.75 -10.64
C VAL A 396 -15.01 -1.05 -9.45
N GLY A 397 -14.75 -0.37 -8.34
CA GLY A 397 -15.37 -0.61 -7.05
C GLY A 397 -16.49 0.37 -6.72
N THR A 398 -17.25 0.81 -7.71
CA THR A 398 -18.38 1.72 -7.53
C THR A 398 -19.71 1.08 -7.87
N ARG A 399 -20.77 1.51 -7.20
CA ARG A 399 -22.13 1.07 -7.44
C ARG A 399 -22.62 1.44 -8.84
N VAL A 400 -22.40 2.68 -9.26
CA VAL A 400 -22.75 3.16 -10.60
C VAL A 400 -21.52 3.06 -11.49
N GLN A 401 -21.61 2.22 -12.50
CA GLN A 401 -20.48 1.94 -13.40
C GLN A 401 -20.70 2.53 -14.80
N LYS A 402 -21.82 3.23 -15.01
CA LYS A 402 -22.16 3.87 -16.26
C LYS A 402 -21.06 4.82 -16.73
N GLY A 403 -20.70 4.69 -18.00
CA GLY A 403 -19.67 5.52 -18.61
C GLY A 403 -18.24 5.20 -18.13
N THR A 404 -18.05 4.12 -17.36
CA THR A 404 -16.73 3.66 -16.96
C THR A 404 -16.18 2.73 -18.06
N TYR A 405 -14.99 3.06 -18.54
CA TYR A 405 -14.29 2.34 -19.61
C TYR A 405 -12.96 1.78 -19.10
N VAL A 406 -12.83 0.46 -19.07
CA VAL A 406 -11.55 -0.23 -18.83
C VAL A 406 -11.15 -0.90 -20.13
N THR A 407 -10.32 -0.22 -20.93
CA THR A 407 -10.04 -0.68 -22.29
C THR A 407 -8.58 -0.53 -22.70
N HIS A 408 -8.07 -1.46 -23.53
CA HIS A 408 -6.72 -1.41 -24.09
C HIS A 408 -5.62 -1.41 -23.02
N ASN A 409 -5.85 -2.03 -21.87
CA ASN A 409 -4.84 -2.14 -20.83
C ASN A 409 -4.10 -3.47 -20.94
N TRP A 410 -2.85 -3.48 -20.51
CA TRP A 410 -2.06 -4.68 -20.25
C TRP A 410 -1.98 -4.89 -18.74
N VAL A 411 -2.57 -6.00 -18.26
CA VAL A 411 -2.56 -6.36 -16.85
C VAL A 411 -1.93 -7.71 -16.68
N HIS A 412 -0.80 -7.79 -15.99
CA HIS A 412 -0.05 -9.04 -15.99
C HIS A 412 0.81 -9.25 -14.74
N ASP A 413 1.26 -10.49 -14.59
CA ASP A 413 2.21 -10.88 -13.54
C ASP A 413 1.80 -10.33 -12.16
N SER A 414 0.51 -10.54 -11.83
CA SER A 414 -0.09 -10.07 -10.59
C SER A 414 -0.67 -11.24 -9.80
N ASN A 415 -0.50 -11.21 -8.50
CA ASN A 415 -1.06 -12.21 -7.59
C ASN A 415 -2.58 -12.08 -7.42
N ARG A 416 -3.22 -11.15 -8.11
CA ARG A 416 -4.66 -10.83 -8.02
C ARG A 416 -5.33 -10.98 -9.37
N GLN A 417 -6.63 -10.77 -9.40
CA GLN A 417 -7.41 -10.75 -10.65
C GLN A 417 -6.86 -9.70 -11.61
N GLY A 418 -6.99 -9.94 -12.90
CA GLY A 418 -6.56 -8.97 -13.90
C GLY A 418 -7.38 -7.68 -13.80
N VAL A 419 -8.65 -7.75 -14.21
CA VAL A 419 -9.63 -6.66 -14.12
C VAL A 419 -10.85 -7.14 -13.34
N ARG A 420 -11.38 -6.27 -12.48
CA ARG A 420 -12.56 -6.59 -11.68
C ARG A 420 -13.56 -5.43 -11.67
N PHE A 421 -14.80 -5.71 -12.07
CA PHE A 421 -15.95 -4.88 -11.79
C PHE A 421 -16.62 -5.46 -10.54
N ASP A 422 -16.46 -4.82 -9.41
CA ASP A 422 -16.68 -5.42 -8.08
C ASP A 422 -17.84 -4.83 -7.32
N TYR A 423 -18.85 -4.38 -7.97
CA TYR A 423 -20.06 -4.06 -7.26
C TYR A 423 -21.15 -5.09 -7.56
N HIS A 424 -21.48 -5.87 -6.56
CA HIS A 424 -22.70 -6.68 -6.59
C HIS A 424 -23.67 -6.04 -5.62
N GLY A 425 -24.75 -5.51 -6.14
CA GLY A 425 -25.92 -5.25 -5.33
C GLY A 425 -26.44 -6.59 -4.82
N MET A 426 -25.91 -7.07 -3.67
CA MET A 426 -26.49 -8.28 -3.04
C MET A 426 -27.94 -8.06 -2.60
N ASN A 427 -28.42 -6.87 -2.62
CA ASN A 427 -29.83 -6.54 -2.52
C ASN A 427 -30.35 -6.26 -3.92
N PHE A 428 -30.58 -7.31 -4.67
CA PHE A 428 -31.09 -7.29 -6.06
C PHE A 428 -32.39 -6.49 -6.26
N PHE A 429 -32.98 -5.97 -5.24
CA PHE A 429 -34.27 -5.30 -5.25
C PHE A 429 -34.29 -4.04 -4.40
N GLN A 430 -33.38 -3.11 -4.65
CA GLN A 430 -33.71 -1.76 -4.24
C GLN A 430 -34.66 -1.19 -5.28
N ASN A 431 -35.90 -0.93 -4.87
CA ASN A 431 -36.96 -0.36 -5.68
C ASN A 431 -36.69 1.10 -6.13
N ASP A 432 -35.43 1.53 -6.14
CA ASP A 432 -35.02 2.89 -6.50
C ASP A 432 -34.72 3.09 -7.99
N GLY A 433 -34.92 2.04 -8.81
CA GLY A 433 -34.65 2.09 -10.24
C GLY A 433 -33.16 2.24 -10.60
N SER A 434 -32.25 2.15 -9.63
CA SER A 434 -30.82 2.30 -9.91
C SER A 434 -30.30 1.05 -10.62
N VAL A 435 -29.59 1.27 -11.71
CA VAL A 435 -28.98 0.22 -12.53
C VAL A 435 -27.52 0.09 -12.11
N TYR A 436 -27.18 -1.09 -11.64
CA TYR A 436 -25.81 -1.47 -11.32
C TYR A 436 -25.14 -2.05 -12.56
N GLY A 437 -24.30 -1.27 -13.23
CA GLY A 437 -23.65 -1.75 -14.44
C GLY A 437 -23.37 -0.67 -15.47
N ASP A 438 -23.61 -1.00 -16.75
CA ASP A 438 -23.37 -0.14 -17.92
C ASP A 438 -21.90 0.27 -18.09
N GLY A 439 -20.94 -0.50 -17.59
CA GLY A 439 -19.52 -0.30 -17.83
C GLY A 439 -19.03 -1.01 -19.08
N GLN A 440 -17.88 -0.64 -19.57
CA GLN A 440 -17.21 -1.30 -20.69
C GLN A 440 -15.89 -1.94 -20.27
N PHE A 441 -15.75 -3.23 -20.55
CA PHE A 441 -14.54 -4.02 -20.37
C PHE A 441 -14.12 -4.63 -21.71
N ALA A 442 -13.23 -3.97 -22.45
CA ALA A 442 -12.94 -4.39 -23.81
C ALA A 442 -11.47 -4.12 -24.23
N PHE A 443 -10.98 -4.95 -25.16
CA PHE A 443 -9.67 -4.81 -25.78
C PHE A 443 -8.49 -4.84 -24.78
N ASN A 444 -8.65 -5.46 -23.62
CA ASN A 444 -7.56 -5.61 -22.67
C ASN A 444 -6.79 -6.91 -22.93
N VAL A 445 -5.51 -6.93 -22.58
CA VAL A 445 -4.69 -8.13 -22.61
C VAL A 445 -4.27 -8.44 -21.19
N MET A 446 -4.60 -9.64 -20.70
CA MET A 446 -4.30 -10.08 -19.35
C MET A 446 -3.55 -11.40 -19.39
N TRP A 447 -2.46 -11.50 -18.62
CA TRP A 447 -1.73 -12.77 -18.51
C TRP A 447 -1.07 -12.94 -17.14
N ASN A 448 -0.91 -14.21 -16.71
CA ASN A 448 -0.32 -14.55 -15.41
C ASN A 448 -0.99 -13.82 -14.25
N THR A 449 -2.31 -13.72 -14.27
CA THR A 449 -3.14 -13.15 -13.20
C THR A 449 -4.15 -14.19 -12.72
N GLN A 450 -4.90 -13.90 -11.68
CA GLN A 450 -6.14 -14.62 -11.44
C GLN A 450 -7.19 -14.21 -12.48
N PRO A 451 -8.22 -15.04 -12.72
CA PRO A 451 -9.29 -14.72 -13.67
C PRO A 451 -9.95 -13.37 -13.37
N SER A 452 -10.20 -12.61 -14.42
CA SER A 452 -10.98 -11.37 -14.30
C SER A 452 -12.42 -11.66 -13.90
N GLN A 453 -13.02 -10.73 -13.16
CA GLN A 453 -14.38 -10.87 -12.65
C GLN A 453 -15.22 -9.65 -13.02
N VAL A 454 -16.43 -9.88 -13.50
CA VAL A 454 -17.40 -8.81 -13.78
C VAL A 454 -18.69 -9.13 -13.04
N LYS A 455 -19.09 -8.21 -12.17
CA LYS A 455 -20.36 -8.24 -11.42
C LYS A 455 -21.20 -7.04 -11.84
N GLY A 456 -22.52 -7.23 -11.86
CA GLY A 456 -23.49 -6.21 -12.29
C GLY A 456 -24.05 -6.49 -13.67
N ASP A 457 -24.94 -5.60 -14.11
CA ASP A 457 -25.74 -5.79 -15.31
C ASP A 457 -25.30 -4.94 -16.50
N ARG A 458 -25.66 -5.37 -17.71
CA ARG A 458 -25.55 -4.60 -18.96
C ARG A 458 -24.15 -4.08 -19.27
N HIS A 459 -23.10 -4.80 -18.83
CA HIS A 459 -21.74 -4.48 -19.23
C HIS A 459 -21.48 -4.87 -20.68
N LEU A 460 -20.74 -4.03 -21.39
CA LEU A 460 -20.17 -4.42 -22.67
C LEU A 460 -18.81 -5.09 -22.45
N ILE A 461 -18.77 -6.39 -22.68
CA ILE A 461 -17.55 -7.19 -22.56
C ILE A 461 -17.18 -7.71 -23.93
N SER A 462 -16.07 -7.28 -24.51
CA SER A 462 -15.67 -7.71 -25.84
C SER A 462 -14.16 -7.62 -26.08
N ASN A 463 -13.67 -8.45 -26.99
CA ASN A 463 -12.30 -8.36 -27.52
C ASN A 463 -11.18 -8.36 -26.47
N ASN A 464 -11.37 -9.00 -25.32
CA ASN A 464 -10.31 -9.16 -24.33
C ASN A 464 -9.51 -10.44 -24.65
N THR A 465 -8.20 -10.34 -24.48
CA THR A 465 -7.29 -11.47 -24.58
C THR A 465 -6.84 -11.90 -23.20
N VAL A 466 -7.01 -13.19 -22.88
CA VAL A 466 -6.67 -13.74 -21.57
C VAL A 466 -5.76 -14.95 -21.75
N ILE A 467 -4.57 -14.91 -21.14
CA ILE A 467 -3.56 -15.94 -21.30
C ILE A 467 -3.07 -16.38 -19.90
N ASN A 468 -3.12 -17.69 -19.62
CA ASN A 468 -2.60 -18.26 -18.38
C ASN A 468 -3.12 -17.58 -17.11
N CYS A 469 -4.41 -17.26 -17.07
CA CYS A 469 -5.06 -16.68 -15.92
C CYS A 469 -5.82 -17.75 -15.12
N ASN A 470 -5.28 -18.16 -13.98
CA ASN A 470 -5.81 -19.24 -13.18
C ASN A 470 -5.93 -18.81 -11.70
N TYR A 471 -6.98 -19.27 -11.01
CA TYR A 471 -7.14 -19.04 -9.57
C TYR A 471 -6.06 -19.72 -8.74
N TYR A 472 -5.67 -20.92 -9.17
CA TYR A 472 -4.60 -21.71 -8.56
C TYR A 472 -4.00 -22.59 -9.65
N PRO A 473 -2.73 -22.91 -9.61
CA PRO A 473 -2.11 -23.88 -10.50
C PRO A 473 -2.49 -25.31 -10.05
N ASP A 474 -3.79 -25.64 -10.02
CA ASP A 474 -4.24 -27.01 -9.84
C ASP A 474 -4.41 -27.63 -11.25
N PRO A 475 -3.57 -28.58 -11.63
CA PRO A 475 -3.65 -29.22 -12.94
C PRO A 475 -4.95 -30.03 -13.13
N LYS A 476 -5.73 -30.23 -12.08
CA LYS A 476 -7.00 -30.98 -12.09
C LYS A 476 -8.23 -30.10 -12.19
N GLN A 477 -8.10 -28.78 -12.05
CA GLN A 477 -9.25 -27.88 -12.18
C GLN A 477 -9.34 -27.32 -13.60
N GLU A 478 -10.57 -27.28 -14.13
CA GLU A 478 -10.85 -26.60 -15.38
C GLU A 478 -10.42 -25.14 -15.30
N LYS A 479 -9.72 -24.68 -16.32
CA LYS A 479 -9.14 -23.34 -16.39
C LYS A 479 -10.23 -22.33 -16.71
N PHE A 480 -10.82 -21.70 -15.74
CA PHE A 480 -11.68 -20.54 -15.94
C PHE A 480 -10.84 -19.28 -16.07
N ASN A 481 -10.73 -18.76 -17.28
CA ASN A 481 -10.00 -17.51 -17.53
C ASN A 481 -10.84 -16.26 -17.28
N PHE A 482 -12.13 -16.42 -17.05
CA PHE A 482 -13.09 -15.33 -16.91
C PHE A 482 -14.29 -15.76 -16.06
N SER A 483 -14.76 -14.93 -15.16
CA SER A 483 -15.94 -15.17 -14.35
C SER A 483 -16.93 -14.00 -14.47
N VAL A 484 -18.18 -14.31 -14.80
CA VAL A 484 -19.30 -13.37 -14.76
C VAL A 484 -20.22 -13.79 -13.63
N GLN A 485 -20.58 -12.84 -12.78
CA GLN A 485 -21.55 -13.03 -11.71
C GLN A 485 -22.65 -11.97 -11.87
N GLY A 486 -23.86 -12.44 -12.16
CA GLY A 486 -25.07 -11.63 -12.21
C GLY A 486 -25.68 -11.38 -10.83
#